data_da95edb65025bbed0e8bebc014d0c845
#
_entry.id   da95edb65025bbed0e8bebc014d0c845
#
_cell.length_a   1.000
_cell.length_b   1.000
_cell.length_c   1.000
_cell.angle_alpha   90.00
_cell.angle_beta   90.00
_cell.angle_gamma   90.00
#
_symmetry.space_group_name_H-M   'P 1'
#
loop_
_entity.id
_entity.type
_entity.pdbx_description
1 polymer ?
#
loop_
_entity_poly.entity_id
_entity_poly.type
_entity_poly.pdbx_seq_one_letter_code
_entity_poly.pdbx_strand_id
1 'polypeptide(L)'
;MLINNPVVVAAKTTSNAYESTPFPPDPNSSQSTINTVEREIRELGGDASAISVDVRDAAQIENLVKETVRIYGKLDVLVYNSGAIWWSSVENTPMKRFQLMQKVNPEGLYASVQAALPAFAKNGWKGRIIVVSPPIYSRFFRGKTAYAMGMQFLFSLSAVS
;
A
#
# COMPACT_ATOMS: atom_id res chain seq x y z
N MET A 1 -9.25 -26.35 -11.49
CA MET A 1 -8.31 -26.23 -10.35
C MET A 1 -8.10 -24.75 -10.11
N LEU A 2 -8.78 -24.17 -9.13
CA LEU A 2 -8.54 -22.78 -8.75
C LEU A 2 -7.13 -22.72 -8.15
N ILE A 3 -6.24 -21.98 -8.79
CA ILE A 3 -4.91 -21.70 -8.22
C ILE A 3 -5.16 -20.75 -7.05
N ASN A 4 -5.16 -21.32 -5.85
CA ASN A 4 -5.35 -20.55 -4.62
C ASN A 4 -4.01 -19.88 -4.29
N ASN A 5 -3.81 -18.67 -4.82
CA ASN A 5 -2.63 -17.87 -4.46
C ASN A 5 -2.87 -17.26 -3.08
N PRO A 6 -2.00 -17.52 -2.09
CA PRO A 6 -2.12 -16.90 -0.78
C PRO A 6 -1.92 -15.40 -0.85
N VAL A 7 -2.61 -14.65 0.01
CA VAL A 7 -2.59 -13.19 0.06
C VAL A 7 -2.20 -12.71 1.46
N VAL A 8 -1.24 -11.78 1.54
CA VAL A 8 -1.02 -10.99 2.75
C VAL A 8 -1.74 -9.66 2.61
N VAL A 9 -2.71 -9.43 3.50
CA VAL A 9 -3.43 -8.16 3.62
C VAL A 9 -2.70 -7.28 4.62
N ALA A 10 -2.16 -6.16 4.15
CA ALA A 10 -1.28 -5.33 4.95
C ALA A 10 -1.76 -3.88 5.01
N ALA A 11 -2.05 -3.39 6.19
CA ALA A 11 -2.35 -1.99 6.47
C ALA A 11 -2.22 -1.70 7.98
N LYS A 12 -2.38 -0.45 8.34
CA LYS A 12 -2.27 0.00 9.74
C LYS A 12 -3.47 -0.40 10.60
N THR A 13 -4.66 -0.49 10.02
CA THR A 13 -5.92 -0.65 10.74
C THR A 13 -6.24 -2.11 10.98
N THR A 14 -6.11 -2.56 12.22
CA THR A 14 -6.40 -3.94 12.66
C THR A 14 -7.72 -4.08 13.39
N SER A 15 -8.29 -2.97 13.88
CA SER A 15 -9.55 -2.94 14.64
C SER A 15 -10.45 -1.80 14.17
N ASN A 16 -11.76 -1.93 14.37
CA ASN A 16 -12.78 -0.93 14.02
C ASN A 16 -12.77 0.30 14.96
N ALA A 17 -11.63 0.76 15.42
CA ALA A 17 -11.53 1.96 16.21
C ALA A 17 -11.84 3.21 15.37
N TYR A 18 -13.06 3.70 15.47
CA TYR A 18 -13.53 4.93 14.80
C TYR A 18 -12.66 6.16 15.05
N GLU A 19 -11.93 6.18 16.16
CA GLU A 19 -11.15 7.33 16.61
C GLU A 19 -9.78 7.48 15.95
N SER A 20 -9.27 6.46 15.26
CA SER A 20 -7.89 6.43 14.78
C SER A 20 -7.71 6.72 13.29
N THR A 21 -8.77 6.86 12.51
CA THR A 21 -8.67 7.06 11.06
C THR A 21 -9.09 8.48 10.66
N PRO A 22 -8.31 9.18 9.79
CA PRO A 22 -8.71 10.49 9.26
C PRO A 22 -9.93 10.44 8.34
N PHE A 23 -10.33 9.26 7.93
CA PHE A 23 -11.57 8.97 7.21
C PHE A 23 -12.33 7.93 8.02
N PRO A 24 -13.55 8.23 8.50
CA PRO A 24 -14.35 7.21 9.14
C PRO A 24 -14.54 6.04 8.18
N PRO A 25 -14.45 4.78 8.65
CA PRO A 25 -14.77 3.64 7.82
C PRO A 25 -16.20 3.81 7.30
N ASP A 26 -16.44 3.44 6.04
CA ASP A 26 -17.78 3.42 5.48
C ASP A 26 -18.65 2.53 6.36
N PRO A 27 -19.69 3.05 7.01
CA PRO A 27 -20.56 2.26 7.89
C PRO A 27 -21.28 1.12 7.16
N ASN A 28 -21.34 1.17 5.82
CA ASN A 28 -21.92 0.14 4.98
C ASN A 28 -20.88 -0.89 4.48
N SER A 29 -19.59 -0.69 4.79
CA SER A 29 -18.54 -1.64 4.41
C SER A 29 -18.27 -2.62 5.54
N SER A 30 -18.40 -3.91 5.26
CA SER A 30 -17.94 -4.98 6.15
C SER A 30 -16.40 -5.04 6.24
N GLN A 31 -15.71 -4.44 5.27
CA GLN A 31 -14.24 -4.52 5.08
C GLN A 31 -13.51 -3.33 5.70
N SER A 32 -13.77 -3.04 6.97
CA SER A 32 -13.17 -1.87 7.63
C SER A 32 -11.75 -2.11 8.17
N THR A 33 -11.31 -3.37 8.28
CA THR A 33 -9.98 -3.72 8.82
C THR A 33 -9.33 -4.85 8.04
N ILE A 34 -8.00 -4.97 8.16
CA ILE A 34 -7.27 -6.08 7.52
C ILE A 34 -7.68 -7.43 8.10
N ASN A 35 -8.05 -7.50 9.38
CA ASN A 35 -8.53 -8.73 10.01
C ASN A 35 -9.89 -9.15 9.45
N THR A 36 -10.76 -8.20 9.14
CA THR A 36 -12.05 -8.49 8.49
C THR A 36 -11.84 -9.03 7.09
N VAL A 37 -10.97 -8.40 6.31
CA VAL A 37 -10.66 -8.84 4.94
C VAL A 37 -9.99 -10.24 4.94
N GLU A 38 -9.06 -10.49 5.84
CA GLU A 38 -8.46 -11.83 6.02
C GLU A 38 -9.53 -12.89 6.28
N ARG A 39 -10.44 -12.63 7.23
CA ARG A 39 -11.53 -13.53 7.57
C ARG A 39 -12.43 -13.81 6.37
N GLU A 40 -12.87 -12.78 5.66
CA GLU A 40 -13.73 -12.93 4.48
C GLU A 40 -13.06 -13.76 3.38
N ILE A 41 -11.77 -13.55 3.12
CA ILE A 41 -11.03 -14.36 2.14
C ILE A 41 -11.01 -15.83 2.57
N ARG A 42 -10.78 -16.12 3.86
CA ARG A 42 -10.74 -17.49 4.39
C ARG A 42 -12.13 -18.15 4.37
N GLU A 43 -13.18 -17.42 4.70
CA GLU A 43 -14.57 -17.90 4.62
C GLU A 43 -14.98 -18.28 3.19
N LEU A 44 -14.40 -17.60 2.19
CA LEU A 44 -14.56 -17.93 0.77
C LEU A 44 -13.65 -19.06 0.26
N GLY A 45 -12.89 -19.70 1.16
CA GLY A 45 -11.99 -20.80 0.83
C GLY A 45 -10.61 -20.36 0.31
N GLY A 46 -10.28 -19.08 0.41
CA GLY A 46 -8.96 -18.54 0.10
C GLY A 46 -7.97 -18.72 1.25
N ASP A 47 -6.69 -18.48 0.98
CA ASP A 47 -5.62 -18.44 1.99
C ASP A 47 -5.15 -16.98 2.14
N ALA A 48 -5.24 -16.46 3.36
CA ALA A 48 -4.86 -15.08 3.65
C ALA A 48 -4.25 -14.94 5.05
N SER A 49 -3.40 -13.94 5.21
CA SER A 49 -2.85 -13.50 6.50
C SER A 49 -2.91 -11.98 6.61
N ALA A 50 -3.32 -11.46 7.76
CA ALA A 50 -3.31 -10.03 8.06
C ALA A 50 -2.02 -9.67 8.79
N ILE A 51 -1.29 -8.67 8.29
CA ILE A 51 -0.08 -8.14 8.93
C ILE A 51 -0.21 -6.63 9.07
N SER A 52 -0.14 -6.13 10.31
CA SER A 52 -0.18 -4.69 10.56
C SER A 52 1.12 -4.03 10.10
N VAL A 53 1.00 -2.93 9.33
CA VAL A 53 2.13 -2.15 8.85
C VAL A 53 1.76 -0.66 8.72
N ASP A 54 2.62 0.20 9.22
CA ASP A 54 2.62 1.61 8.84
C ASP A 54 3.66 1.83 7.74
N VAL A 55 3.23 2.12 6.53
CA VAL A 55 4.12 2.29 5.36
C VAL A 55 5.04 3.53 5.45
N ARG A 56 4.92 4.32 6.51
CA ARG A 56 5.84 5.42 6.82
C ARG A 56 7.08 4.96 7.61
N ASP A 57 7.09 3.69 8.02
CA ASP A 57 8.14 3.06 8.80
C ASP A 57 8.79 1.94 7.98
N ALA A 58 10.01 2.19 7.50
CA ALA A 58 10.75 1.26 6.66
C ALA A 58 11.03 -0.08 7.38
N ALA A 59 11.25 -0.08 8.69
CA ALA A 59 11.48 -1.31 9.45
C ALA A 59 10.24 -2.20 9.51
N GLN A 60 9.05 -1.60 9.62
CA GLN A 60 7.79 -2.35 9.56
C GLN A 60 7.56 -2.93 8.16
N ILE A 61 7.90 -2.19 7.09
CA ILE A 61 7.82 -2.68 5.71
C ILE A 61 8.77 -3.87 5.50
N GLU A 62 10.02 -3.77 5.97
CA GLU A 62 10.96 -4.89 5.89
C GLU A 62 10.43 -6.12 6.64
N ASN A 63 9.88 -5.91 7.83
CA ASN A 63 9.29 -7.00 8.62
C ASN A 63 8.08 -7.63 7.90
N LEU A 64 7.22 -6.83 7.27
CA LEU A 64 6.10 -7.32 6.44
C LEU A 64 6.59 -8.30 5.38
N VAL A 65 7.63 -7.93 4.62
CA VAL A 65 8.17 -8.81 3.57
C VAL A 65 8.81 -10.05 4.16
N LYS A 66 9.58 -9.93 5.25
CA LYS A 66 10.20 -11.07 5.96
C LYS A 66 9.14 -12.06 6.44
N GLU A 67 8.08 -11.56 7.08
CA GLU A 67 6.98 -12.40 7.56
C GLU A 67 6.19 -13.05 6.42
N THR A 68 5.95 -12.33 5.34
CA THR A 68 5.33 -12.90 4.13
C THR A 68 6.12 -14.09 3.60
N VAL A 69 7.44 -13.92 3.45
CA VAL A 69 8.33 -15.00 2.99
C VAL A 69 8.43 -16.13 4.03
N ARG A 70 8.39 -15.81 5.32
CA ARG A 70 8.39 -16.84 6.39
C ARG A 70 7.13 -17.71 6.33
N ILE A 71 5.96 -17.11 6.11
CA ILE A 71 4.66 -17.81 6.11
C ILE A 71 4.48 -18.61 4.80
N TYR A 72 4.77 -18.00 3.66
CA TYR A 72 4.42 -18.53 2.33
C TYR A 72 5.62 -18.98 1.50
N GLY A 73 6.84 -18.86 2.02
CA GLY A 73 8.08 -19.32 1.38
C GLY A 73 8.62 -18.40 0.28
N LYS A 74 7.79 -17.50 -0.28
CA LYS A 74 8.16 -16.61 -1.38
C LYS A 74 7.28 -15.36 -1.44
N LEU A 75 7.70 -14.38 -2.24
CA LEU A 75 6.90 -13.23 -2.66
C LEU A 75 6.89 -13.19 -4.19
N ASP A 76 5.71 -13.29 -4.79
CA ASP A 76 5.55 -13.24 -6.25
C ASP A 76 5.02 -11.87 -6.73
N VAL A 77 4.15 -11.24 -5.94
CA VAL A 77 3.51 -9.97 -6.32
C VAL A 77 3.52 -9.02 -5.14
N LEU A 78 4.00 -7.81 -5.36
CA LEU A 78 3.83 -6.67 -4.47
C LEU A 78 2.76 -5.73 -5.04
N VAL A 79 1.64 -5.57 -4.33
CA VAL A 79 0.62 -4.56 -4.69
C VAL A 79 0.75 -3.38 -3.74
N TYR A 80 1.15 -2.22 -4.24
CA TYR A 80 1.19 -0.99 -3.47
C TYR A 80 -0.06 -0.15 -3.75
N ASN A 81 -1.01 -0.19 -2.81
CA ASN A 81 -2.26 0.57 -2.84
C ASN A 81 -2.36 1.60 -1.73
N SER A 82 -1.37 1.65 -0.83
CA SER A 82 -1.35 2.64 0.24
C SER A 82 -1.25 4.05 -0.31
N GLY A 83 -2.06 4.97 0.21
CA GLY A 83 -2.05 6.35 -0.25
C GLY A 83 -2.58 7.32 0.80
N ALA A 84 -2.00 8.51 0.85
CA ALA A 84 -2.51 9.66 1.57
C ALA A 84 -2.96 10.71 0.58
N ILE A 85 -4.11 11.31 0.82
CA ILE A 85 -4.74 12.27 -0.07
C ILE A 85 -5.06 13.55 0.70
N TRP A 86 -4.74 14.68 0.10
CA TRP A 86 -5.20 16.00 0.52
C TRP A 86 -5.37 16.88 -0.70
N TRP A 87 -6.62 17.18 -1.02
CA TRP A 87 -6.95 18.00 -2.19
C TRP A 87 -7.13 19.46 -1.79
N SER A 88 -6.11 20.26 -2.07
CA SER A 88 -6.12 21.69 -1.80
C SER A 88 -5.08 22.39 -2.67
N SER A 89 -5.27 23.70 -2.84
CA SER A 89 -4.28 24.55 -3.48
C SER A 89 -2.99 24.66 -2.65
N VAL A 90 -1.93 25.19 -3.23
CA VAL A 90 -0.61 25.30 -2.56
C VAL A 90 -0.71 26.15 -1.30
N GLU A 91 -1.37 27.30 -1.39
CA GLU A 91 -1.52 28.25 -0.27
C GLU A 91 -2.35 27.67 0.90
N ASN A 92 -3.25 26.73 0.62
CA ASN A 92 -4.14 26.13 1.61
C ASN A 92 -3.74 24.72 2.05
N THR A 93 -2.59 24.23 1.60
CA THR A 93 -2.07 22.91 2.00
C THR A 93 -1.12 23.05 3.17
N PRO A 94 -1.51 22.62 4.39
CA PRO A 94 -0.60 22.63 5.53
C PRO A 94 0.62 21.73 5.27
N MET A 95 1.82 22.16 5.65
CA MET A 95 3.05 21.36 5.49
C MET A 95 2.95 19.96 6.08
N LYS A 96 2.24 19.80 7.20
CA LYS A 96 1.97 18.48 7.80
C LYS A 96 1.24 17.53 6.83
N ARG A 97 0.32 18.04 6.02
CA ARG A 97 -0.41 17.25 5.02
C ARG A 97 0.47 16.93 3.81
N PHE A 98 1.26 17.89 3.35
CA PHE A 98 2.26 17.66 2.32
C PHE A 98 3.23 16.56 2.75
N GLN A 99 3.85 16.69 3.92
CA GLN A 99 4.80 15.71 4.46
C GLN A 99 4.18 14.31 4.61
N LEU A 100 2.91 14.21 5.07
CA LEU A 100 2.22 12.94 5.15
C LEU A 100 2.09 12.28 3.78
N MET A 101 1.70 13.04 2.75
CA MET A 101 1.59 12.52 1.39
C MET A 101 2.94 12.05 0.83
N GLN A 102 4.04 12.78 1.10
CA GLN A 102 5.38 12.36 0.67
C GLN A 102 5.82 11.08 1.40
N LYS A 103 5.56 10.98 2.69
CA LYS A 103 5.90 9.80 3.49
C LYS A 103 5.14 8.55 3.07
N VAL A 104 3.83 8.68 2.82
CA VAL A 104 3.01 7.52 2.45
C VAL A 104 3.18 7.18 0.97
N ASN A 105 3.06 8.15 0.05
CA ASN A 105 3.00 7.85 -1.38
C ASN A 105 4.38 7.47 -1.96
N PRO A 106 5.36 8.40 -2.19
CA PRO A 106 6.62 8.01 -2.78
C PRO A 106 7.58 7.28 -1.83
N GLU A 107 7.77 7.74 -0.58
CA GLU A 107 8.73 7.11 0.34
C GLU A 107 8.29 5.69 0.70
N GLY A 108 7.01 5.50 1.05
CA GLY A 108 6.48 4.18 1.39
C GLY A 108 6.53 3.20 0.23
N LEU A 109 6.25 3.65 -1.01
CA LEU A 109 6.43 2.81 -2.20
C LEU A 109 7.89 2.44 -2.40
N TYR A 110 8.80 3.40 -2.35
CA TYR A 110 10.23 3.16 -2.54
C TYR A 110 10.75 2.12 -1.53
N ALA A 111 10.43 2.30 -0.25
CA ALA A 111 10.82 1.37 0.80
C ALA A 111 10.22 -0.04 0.57
N SER A 112 8.95 -0.12 0.12
CA SER A 112 8.28 -1.39 -0.16
C SER A 112 8.95 -2.13 -1.33
N VAL A 113 9.29 -1.41 -2.40
CA VAL A 113 10.03 -1.98 -3.53
C VAL A 113 11.42 -2.47 -3.06
N GLN A 114 12.16 -1.63 -2.34
CA GLN A 114 13.48 -1.97 -1.83
C GLN A 114 13.46 -3.23 -0.95
N ALA A 115 12.47 -3.35 -0.07
CA ALA A 115 12.29 -4.52 0.78
C ALA A 115 11.92 -5.80 -0.01
N ALA A 116 11.16 -5.66 -1.11
CA ALA A 116 10.71 -6.79 -1.93
C ALA A 116 11.82 -7.36 -2.85
N LEU A 117 12.77 -6.53 -3.32
CA LEU A 117 13.80 -6.95 -4.28
C LEU A 117 14.59 -8.18 -3.85
N PRO A 118 15.05 -8.35 -2.58
CA PRO A 118 15.75 -9.57 -2.17
C PRO A 118 14.90 -10.84 -2.26
N ALA A 119 13.58 -10.72 -2.04
CA ALA A 119 12.65 -11.85 -2.19
C ALA A 119 12.47 -12.20 -3.66
N PHE A 120 12.33 -11.21 -4.54
CA PHE A 120 12.25 -11.41 -5.99
C PHE A 120 13.54 -12.01 -6.56
N ALA A 121 14.71 -11.58 -6.09
CA ALA A 121 15.99 -12.16 -6.48
C ALA A 121 16.06 -13.67 -6.14
N LYS A 122 15.59 -14.07 -4.95
CA LYS A 122 15.49 -15.48 -4.55
C LYS A 122 14.54 -16.30 -5.42
N ASN A 123 13.52 -15.66 -6.00
CA ASN A 123 12.59 -16.27 -6.96
C ASN A 123 13.10 -16.26 -8.41
N GLY A 124 14.37 -15.94 -8.66
CA GLY A 124 14.93 -15.80 -10.00
C GLY A 124 14.33 -14.60 -10.76
N TRP A 125 14.03 -13.52 -10.08
CA TRP A 125 13.45 -12.27 -10.63
C TRP A 125 12.09 -12.44 -11.30
N LYS A 126 11.27 -13.40 -10.85
CA LYS A 126 9.92 -13.64 -11.38
C LYS A 126 8.83 -12.78 -10.71
N GLY A 127 9.23 -11.84 -9.84
CA GLY A 127 8.32 -10.96 -9.14
C GLY A 127 7.59 -9.95 -10.03
N ARG A 128 6.48 -9.42 -9.55
CA ARG A 128 5.70 -8.34 -10.17
C ARG A 128 5.42 -7.26 -9.14
N ILE A 129 5.47 -6.00 -9.58
CA ILE A 129 5.07 -4.85 -8.76
C ILE A 129 3.88 -4.19 -9.44
N ILE A 130 2.80 -4.03 -8.70
CA ILE A 130 1.59 -3.34 -9.13
C ILE A 130 1.42 -2.11 -8.25
N VAL A 131 1.35 -0.95 -8.86
CA VAL A 131 1.15 0.32 -8.14
C VAL A 131 -0.20 0.90 -8.53
N VAL A 132 -1.07 1.10 -7.55
CA VAL A 132 -2.34 1.77 -7.76
C VAL A 132 -2.11 3.28 -7.69
N SER A 133 -2.37 3.96 -8.80
CA SER A 133 -2.14 5.40 -8.95
C SER A 133 -3.32 6.10 -9.64
N PRO A 134 -3.49 7.41 -9.43
CA PRO A 134 -4.51 8.17 -10.15
C PRO A 134 -4.17 8.31 -11.64
N PRO A 135 -5.15 8.72 -12.47
CA PRO A 135 -4.93 8.97 -13.89
C PRO A 135 -3.85 10.05 -14.14
N ILE A 136 -2.99 9.83 -15.13
CA ILE A 136 -1.87 10.71 -15.50
C ILE A 136 -2.32 11.75 -16.51
N TYR A 137 -3.19 12.67 -16.14
CA TYR A 137 -3.46 13.80 -17.00
C TYR A 137 -3.55 15.12 -16.21
N SER A 138 -3.02 16.17 -16.78
CA SER A 138 -2.80 17.47 -16.11
C SER A 138 -4.07 18.08 -15.49
N ARG A 139 -5.22 17.88 -16.12
CA ARG A 139 -6.50 18.39 -15.60
C ARG A 139 -6.90 17.75 -14.26
N PHE A 140 -6.55 16.48 -14.03
CA PHE A 140 -6.83 15.80 -12.75
C PHE A 140 -6.11 16.48 -11.59
N PHE A 141 -4.90 16.98 -11.82
CA PHE A 141 -4.06 17.58 -10.78
C PHE A 141 -4.30 19.08 -10.56
N ARG A 142 -5.20 19.70 -11.30
CA ARG A 142 -5.52 21.11 -11.12
C ARG A 142 -5.97 21.40 -9.69
N GLY A 143 -5.32 22.34 -9.00
CA GLY A 143 -5.58 22.66 -7.59
C GLY A 143 -5.21 21.56 -6.59
N LYS A 144 -4.33 20.60 -6.97
CA LYS A 144 -3.90 19.46 -6.13
C LYS A 144 -2.39 19.27 -6.18
N THR A 145 -1.63 20.36 -6.26
CA THR A 145 -0.18 20.33 -6.52
C THR A 145 0.59 19.44 -5.55
N ALA A 146 0.31 19.56 -4.26
CA ALA A 146 0.99 18.77 -3.23
C ALA A 146 0.77 17.26 -3.41
N TYR A 147 -0.44 16.85 -3.81
CA TYR A 147 -0.75 15.46 -4.14
C TYR A 147 -0.06 15.03 -5.44
N ALA A 148 -0.10 15.86 -6.48
CA ALA A 148 0.52 15.59 -7.77
C ALA A 148 2.03 15.34 -7.65
N MET A 149 2.74 16.13 -6.83
CA MET A 149 4.18 15.97 -6.59
C MET A 149 4.53 14.57 -6.05
N GLY A 150 3.73 14.04 -5.11
CA GLY A 150 3.92 12.69 -4.59
C GLY A 150 3.58 11.60 -5.59
N MET A 151 2.58 11.84 -6.45
CA MET A 151 2.09 10.80 -7.38
C MET A 151 2.90 10.71 -8.68
N GLN A 152 3.51 11.79 -9.16
CA GLN A 152 4.38 11.74 -10.34
C GLN A 152 5.61 10.86 -10.14
N PHE A 153 6.10 10.74 -8.91
CA PHE A 153 7.23 9.87 -8.59
C PHE A 153 6.91 8.38 -8.81
N LEU A 154 5.64 7.98 -8.67
CA LEU A 154 5.22 6.59 -8.87
C LEU A 154 5.45 6.11 -10.31
N PHE A 155 5.43 7.02 -11.29
CA PHE A 155 5.66 6.68 -12.69
C PHE A 155 7.14 6.49 -13.04
N SER A 156 8.04 7.12 -12.30
CA SER A 156 9.48 6.99 -12.54
C SER A 156 10.01 5.60 -12.15
N LEU A 157 9.33 4.90 -11.24
CA LEU A 157 9.71 3.54 -10.84
C LEU A 157 9.36 2.46 -11.88
N SER A 158 8.40 2.70 -12.77
CA SER A 158 8.04 1.76 -13.84
C SER A 158 9.07 1.71 -14.98
N ALA A 159 10.05 2.61 -14.98
CA ALA A 159 11.09 2.69 -16.01
C ALA A 159 12.40 1.97 -15.62
N VAL A 160 12.45 1.35 -14.44
CA VAL A 160 13.62 0.58 -13.97
C VAL A 160 13.31 -0.90 -14.11
N SER A 161 13.51 -1.43 -15.28
CA SER A 161 13.48 -2.86 -15.59
C SER A 161 14.84 -3.31 -16.09
#